data_2bd1de07f36080ac13259ee22e04f3e1
#
_entry.id   2bd1de07f36080ac13259ee22e04f3e1
#
_cell.length_a   1.000
_cell.length_b   1.000
_cell.length_c   1.000
_cell.angle_alpha   90.00
_cell.angle_beta   90.00
_cell.angle_gamma   90.00
#
_symmetry.space_group_name_H-M   'P 1'
#
loop_
_entity.id
_entity.type
_entity.pdbx_description
1 polymer ?
#
loop_
_entity_poly.entity_id
_entity_poly.type
_entity_poly.pdbx_seq_one_letter_code
_entity_poly.pdbx_strand_id
1 'polypeptide(L)'
;RDSEKWFQVFRINKGSSDGVAVDMNVVADGGLVGIVTDVGANYATVRSIIDDSSRVGAMSLDSSYNCIVAGDLTLYEQGRLKLTDFSRDAVLRNGDQIITSNISTKYLPGILIGYAVDVSIDPDHLTQSGYLIPAADFDNLQEVLILTDLKNSDEAVE
;
A
#
# COMPACT_ATOMS: atom_id res chain seq x y z
N ARG A 1 13.24 -12.46 -17.16
CA ARG A 1 12.06 -11.97 -16.44
C ARG A 1 11.66 -10.58 -16.95
N ASP A 2 10.39 -10.40 -17.07
CA ASP A 2 9.83 -9.12 -17.49
C ASP A 2 9.61 -8.24 -16.27
N SER A 3 10.45 -7.23 -16.09
CA SER A 3 10.39 -6.37 -14.91
C SER A 3 9.10 -5.53 -14.86
N GLU A 4 8.45 -5.30 -15.98
CA GLU A 4 7.22 -4.54 -15.99
C GLU A 4 6.10 -5.20 -15.20
N LYS A 5 6.11 -6.52 -15.11
CA LYS A 5 5.08 -7.25 -14.38
C LYS A 5 5.16 -7.07 -12.88
N TRP A 6 6.31 -6.67 -12.38
CA TRP A 6 6.47 -6.42 -10.95
C TRP A 6 5.72 -5.18 -10.50
N PHE A 7 5.40 -4.28 -11.42
CA PHE A 7 4.78 -3.00 -11.07
C PHE A 7 3.28 -3.08 -10.86
N GLN A 8 2.64 -4.13 -11.30
CA GLN A 8 1.18 -4.24 -11.19
C GLN A 8 0.77 -5.44 -10.38
N VAL A 9 0.90 -6.59 -11.00
CA VAL A 9 0.48 -7.86 -10.44
C VAL A 9 1.61 -8.84 -10.70
N PHE A 10 1.99 -9.57 -9.70
CA PHE A 10 3.04 -10.56 -9.84
C PHE A 10 2.69 -11.82 -9.06
N ARG A 11 3.40 -12.89 -9.37
CA ARG A 11 3.16 -14.18 -8.76
C ARG A 11 4.33 -14.57 -7.87
N ILE A 12 4.03 -15.16 -6.73
CA ILE A 12 5.03 -15.69 -5.82
C ILE A 12 4.91 -17.20 -5.74
N ASN A 13 5.98 -17.87 -5.29
CA ASN A 13 6.09 -19.33 -5.26
C ASN A 13 5.61 -19.93 -3.95
N LYS A 14 4.66 -19.29 -3.29
CA LYS A 14 4.03 -19.79 -2.07
C LYS A 14 2.53 -19.70 -2.26
N GLY A 15 1.82 -20.71 -1.80
CA GLY A 15 0.39 -20.76 -1.98
C GLY A 15 -0.30 -21.34 -0.76
N SER A 16 -1.50 -21.89 -0.97
CA SER A 16 -2.30 -22.43 0.13
C SER A 16 -1.60 -23.54 0.88
N SER A 17 -0.74 -24.29 0.22
CA SER A 17 0.05 -25.34 0.89
C SER A 17 1.01 -24.77 1.92
N ASP A 18 1.34 -23.50 1.81
CA ASP A 18 2.25 -22.78 2.72
C ASP A 18 1.48 -21.89 3.69
N GLY A 19 0.16 -21.95 3.68
CA GLY A 19 -0.66 -21.14 4.55
C GLY A 19 -1.03 -19.77 4.00
N VAL A 20 -0.77 -19.53 2.71
CA VAL A 20 -1.11 -18.24 2.08
C VAL A 20 -2.61 -18.22 1.77
N ALA A 21 -3.24 -17.09 2.04
CA ALA A 21 -4.66 -16.88 1.76
C ALA A 21 -4.88 -15.52 1.11
N VAL A 22 -6.01 -15.41 0.42
CA VAL A 22 -6.43 -14.13 -0.18
C VAL A 22 -6.54 -13.07 0.93
N ASP A 23 -6.16 -11.85 0.60
CA ASP A 23 -6.15 -10.66 1.47
C ASP A 23 -5.00 -10.63 2.48
N MET A 24 -4.09 -11.58 2.45
CA MET A 24 -2.87 -11.44 3.24
C MET A 24 -2.02 -10.32 2.66
N ASN A 25 -1.41 -9.53 3.54
CA ASN A 25 -0.61 -8.38 3.13
C ASN A 25 0.83 -8.83 2.83
N VAL A 26 1.46 -8.13 1.91
CA VAL A 26 2.82 -8.44 1.45
C VAL A 26 3.70 -7.23 1.68
N VAL A 27 4.83 -7.43 2.32
CA VAL A 27 5.78 -6.36 2.65
C VAL A 27 7.18 -6.73 2.17
N ALA A 28 8.00 -5.72 1.97
CA ALA A 28 9.42 -5.90 1.63
C ALA A 28 10.15 -4.60 1.95
N ASP A 29 11.40 -4.73 2.35
CA ASP A 29 12.25 -3.57 2.62
C ASP A 29 11.63 -2.61 3.65
N GLY A 30 10.84 -3.17 4.56
CA GLY A 30 10.21 -2.37 5.60
C GLY A 30 8.97 -1.62 5.15
N GLY A 31 8.47 -1.86 3.95
CA GLY A 31 7.30 -1.16 3.44
C GLY A 31 6.27 -2.08 2.81
N LEU A 32 5.07 -1.55 2.66
CA LEU A 32 3.97 -2.29 2.04
C LEU A 32 4.22 -2.48 0.55
N VAL A 33 4.07 -3.70 0.09
CA VAL A 33 4.20 -4.05 -1.34
C VAL A 33 2.83 -4.21 -1.97
N GLY A 34 1.93 -4.94 -1.32
CA GLY A 34 0.63 -5.21 -1.91
C GLY A 34 -0.18 -6.20 -1.09
N ILE A 35 -1.11 -6.84 -1.77
CA ILE A 35 -2.06 -7.75 -1.14
C ILE A 35 -2.29 -8.95 -2.04
N VAL A 36 -2.46 -10.11 -1.43
CA VAL A 36 -2.74 -11.35 -2.15
C VAL A 36 -4.17 -11.30 -2.69
N THR A 37 -4.32 -11.52 -3.98
CA THR A 37 -5.63 -11.48 -4.63
C THR A 37 -6.11 -12.85 -5.10
N ASP A 38 -5.20 -13.79 -5.30
CA ASP A 38 -5.54 -15.11 -5.77
C ASP A 38 -4.51 -16.11 -5.26
N VAL A 39 -4.96 -17.33 -4.96
CA VAL A 39 -4.08 -18.34 -4.36
C VAL A 39 -4.31 -19.69 -5.03
N GLY A 40 -3.24 -20.32 -5.47
CA GLY A 40 -3.24 -21.73 -5.85
C GLY A 40 -2.53 -22.54 -4.78
N ALA A 41 -2.35 -23.84 -5.04
CA ALA A 41 -1.69 -24.72 -4.05
C ALA A 41 -0.25 -24.28 -3.78
N ASN A 42 0.48 -23.89 -4.82
CA ASN A 42 1.91 -23.60 -4.73
C ASN A 42 2.27 -22.22 -5.25
N TYR A 43 1.30 -21.35 -5.45
CA TYR A 43 1.55 -19.99 -5.90
C TYR A 43 0.50 -19.06 -5.31
N ALA A 44 0.80 -17.78 -5.36
CA ALA A 44 -0.18 -16.74 -5.05
C ALA A 44 0.07 -15.55 -5.95
N THR A 45 -1.00 -14.83 -6.26
CA THR A 45 -0.93 -13.61 -7.05
C THR A 45 -1.04 -12.43 -6.12
N VAL A 46 -0.15 -11.45 -6.29
CA VAL A 46 -0.10 -10.25 -5.48
C VAL A 46 -0.38 -9.05 -6.36
N ARG A 47 -1.33 -8.22 -5.94
CA ARG A 47 -1.55 -6.93 -6.58
C ARG A 47 -0.75 -5.89 -5.82
N SER A 48 0.16 -5.24 -6.52
CA SER A 48 1.04 -4.23 -5.95
C SER A 48 0.29 -2.93 -5.66
N ILE A 49 0.76 -2.16 -4.69
CA ILE A 49 0.16 -0.86 -4.38
C ILE A 49 0.38 0.17 -5.48
N ILE A 50 1.28 -0.09 -6.43
CA ILE A 50 1.51 0.82 -7.55
C ILE A 50 0.58 0.53 -8.74
N ASP A 51 -0.18 -0.55 -8.69
CA ASP A 51 -1.19 -0.85 -9.70
C ASP A 51 -2.26 0.25 -9.72
N ASP A 52 -2.71 0.60 -10.93
CA ASP A 52 -3.69 1.68 -11.11
C ASP A 52 -4.99 1.47 -10.34
N SER A 53 -5.35 0.21 -10.07
CA SER A 53 -6.57 -0.09 -9.33
C SER A 53 -6.38 -0.09 -7.82
N SER A 54 -5.15 0.05 -7.34
CA SER A 54 -4.89 -0.02 -5.90
C SER A 54 -5.28 1.25 -5.18
N ARG A 55 -6.01 1.09 -4.09
CA ARG A 55 -6.37 2.18 -3.18
C ARG A 55 -6.16 1.67 -1.77
N VAL A 56 -5.28 2.30 -1.02
CA VAL A 56 -4.93 1.87 0.33
C VAL A 56 -5.34 2.95 1.32
N GLY A 57 -6.19 2.59 2.26
CA GLY A 57 -6.54 3.48 3.37
C GLY A 57 -5.31 3.72 4.22
N ALA A 58 -4.97 4.98 4.43
CA ALA A 58 -3.72 5.37 5.06
C ALA A 58 -3.92 6.51 6.04
N MET A 59 -2.89 6.78 6.81
CA MET A 59 -2.90 7.94 7.70
C MET A 59 -1.46 8.38 7.95
N SER A 60 -1.31 9.64 8.37
CA SER A 60 -0.03 10.13 8.84
C SER A 60 0.27 9.54 10.21
N LEU A 61 1.49 9.05 10.39
CA LEU A 61 1.89 8.47 11.69
C LEU A 61 1.81 9.51 12.82
N ASP A 62 2.22 10.74 12.54
CA ASP A 62 2.31 11.77 13.58
C ASP A 62 0.97 12.40 13.92
N SER A 63 0.16 12.69 12.92
CA SER A 63 -1.08 13.45 13.14
C SER A 63 -2.34 12.60 13.08
N SER A 64 -2.22 11.36 12.61
CA SER A 64 -3.34 10.42 12.47
C SER A 64 -4.44 10.89 11.50
N TYR A 65 -4.13 11.85 10.63
CA TYR A 65 -5.07 12.27 9.59
C TYR A 65 -5.16 11.20 8.50
N ASN A 66 -6.37 10.88 8.11
CA ASN A 66 -6.62 9.86 7.11
C ASN A 66 -6.45 10.38 5.69
N CYS A 67 -6.01 9.50 4.82
CA CYS A 67 -5.90 9.77 3.39
C CYS A 67 -5.93 8.44 2.64
N ILE A 68 -5.86 8.51 1.32
CA ILE A 68 -5.80 7.32 0.46
C ILE A 68 -4.50 7.37 -0.32
N VAL A 69 -3.79 6.24 -0.37
CA VAL A 69 -2.66 6.07 -1.28
C VAL A 69 -3.20 5.41 -2.54
N ALA A 70 -3.15 6.13 -3.64
CA ALA A 70 -3.66 5.65 -4.92
C ALA A 70 -2.50 5.20 -5.80
N GLY A 71 -2.58 3.98 -6.30
CA GLY A 71 -1.60 3.46 -7.23
C GLY A 71 -1.70 4.16 -8.58
N ASP A 72 -0.56 4.30 -9.24
CA ASP A 72 -0.49 4.95 -10.54
C ASP A 72 0.83 4.55 -11.20
N LEU A 73 0.75 3.67 -12.19
CA LEU A 73 1.92 3.14 -12.86
C LEU A 73 2.72 4.22 -13.58
N THR A 74 2.02 5.16 -14.20
CA THR A 74 2.68 6.24 -14.92
C THR A 74 3.44 7.13 -13.93
N LEU A 75 2.80 7.46 -12.81
CA LEU A 75 3.42 8.28 -11.80
C LEU A 75 4.59 7.57 -11.13
N TYR A 76 4.48 6.26 -10.99
CA TYR A 76 5.58 5.50 -10.39
C TYR A 76 6.85 5.53 -11.24
N GLU A 77 6.76 5.81 -12.52
CA GLU A 77 7.96 6.01 -13.34
C GLU A 77 8.81 7.16 -12.81
N GLN A 78 8.19 8.06 -12.05
CA GLN A 78 8.89 9.14 -11.36
C GLN A 78 9.15 8.81 -9.89
N GLY A 79 8.91 7.56 -9.48
CA GLY A 79 9.13 7.10 -8.13
C GLY A 79 8.09 7.53 -7.13
N ARG A 80 6.88 7.84 -7.57
CA ARG A 80 5.84 8.39 -6.71
C ARG A 80 4.51 7.69 -6.88
N LEU A 81 3.69 7.76 -5.84
CA LEU A 81 2.27 7.44 -5.88
C LEU A 81 1.50 8.68 -5.45
N LYS A 82 0.18 8.60 -5.53
CA LYS A 82 -0.66 9.75 -5.26
C LYS A 82 -1.29 9.68 -3.87
N LEU A 83 -1.31 10.79 -3.17
CA LEU A 83 -2.05 10.93 -1.92
C LEU A 83 -3.32 11.72 -2.20
N THR A 84 -4.47 11.16 -1.84
CA THR A 84 -5.77 11.77 -2.11
C THR A 84 -6.69 11.63 -0.90
N ASP A 85 -7.87 12.24 -0.99
CA ASP A 85 -8.94 12.06 -0.01
C ASP A 85 -8.50 12.34 1.42
N PHE A 86 -7.78 13.45 1.59
CA PHE A 86 -7.34 13.87 2.91
C PHE A 86 -8.53 14.22 3.79
N SER A 87 -8.43 13.90 5.08
CA SER A 87 -9.41 14.38 6.03
C SER A 87 -9.38 15.91 6.04
N ARG A 88 -10.55 16.49 6.33
CA ARG A 88 -10.78 17.91 6.17
C ARG A 88 -9.75 18.81 6.86
N ASP A 89 -9.34 18.41 8.05
CA ASP A 89 -8.43 19.20 8.86
C ASP A 89 -6.99 18.69 8.78
N ALA A 90 -6.70 17.85 7.78
CA ALA A 90 -5.38 17.27 7.65
C ALA A 90 -4.32 18.33 7.42
N VAL A 91 -3.22 18.19 8.12
CA VAL A 91 -2.03 19.00 7.92
C VAL A 91 -0.87 18.04 7.72
N LEU A 92 -0.62 17.72 6.45
CA LEU A 92 0.50 16.86 6.10
C LEU A 92 1.70 17.72 5.74
N ARG A 93 2.87 17.22 6.07
CA ARG A 93 4.13 17.89 5.78
C ARG A 93 4.99 16.97 4.94
N ASN A 94 5.86 17.58 4.15
CA ASN A 94 6.84 16.81 3.40
C ASN A 94 7.70 15.98 4.35
N GLY A 95 7.84 14.70 4.06
CA GLY A 95 8.61 13.80 4.89
C GLY A 95 7.80 13.03 5.92
N ASP A 96 6.52 13.36 6.11
CA ASP A 96 5.67 12.63 7.05
C ASP A 96 5.58 11.16 6.64
N GLN A 97 5.66 10.27 7.64
CA GLN A 97 5.48 8.85 7.40
C GLN A 97 4.00 8.56 7.20
N ILE A 98 3.71 7.82 6.16
CA ILE A 98 2.35 7.42 5.82
C ILE A 98 2.25 5.91 6.04
N ILE A 99 1.33 5.51 6.90
CA ILE A 99 1.14 4.12 7.28
C ILE A 99 -0.28 3.68 6.94
N THR A 100 -0.50 2.37 6.93
CA THR A 100 -1.85 1.85 6.73
C THR A 100 -2.74 2.27 7.89
N SER A 101 -3.97 2.63 7.55
CA SER A 101 -4.93 3.12 8.52
C SER A 101 -5.62 1.97 9.24
N ASN A 102 -6.01 2.19 10.49
CA ASN A 102 -6.77 1.20 11.25
C ASN A 102 -8.20 1.03 10.75
N ILE A 103 -8.68 1.93 9.90
CA ILE A 103 -10.03 1.80 9.32
C ILE A 103 -10.04 1.03 8.01
N SER A 104 -8.88 0.67 7.47
CA SER A 104 -8.83 -0.16 6.27
C SER A 104 -9.47 -1.52 6.53
N THR A 105 -10.22 -2.02 5.56
CA THR A 105 -10.88 -3.32 5.69
C THR A 105 -10.00 -4.50 5.28
N LYS A 106 -8.92 -4.24 4.56
CA LYS A 106 -8.08 -5.31 4.00
C LYS A 106 -6.63 -5.25 4.45
N TYR A 107 -6.16 -4.10 4.87
CA TYR A 107 -4.77 -3.95 5.28
C TYR A 107 -4.67 -3.89 6.80
N LEU A 108 -3.70 -4.62 7.33
CA LEU A 108 -3.38 -4.56 8.75
C LEU A 108 -2.90 -3.15 9.09
N PRO A 109 -3.24 -2.63 10.27
CA PRO A 109 -2.87 -1.25 10.60
C PRO A 109 -1.39 -1.10 10.88
N GLY A 110 -0.88 0.11 10.63
CA GLY A 110 0.46 0.47 11.06
C GLY A 110 1.60 0.04 10.16
N ILE A 111 1.33 -0.46 8.97
CA ILE A 111 2.39 -0.84 8.03
C ILE A 111 2.86 0.41 7.30
N LEU A 112 4.16 0.66 7.30
CA LEU A 112 4.70 1.81 6.57
C LEU A 112 4.45 1.65 5.08
N ILE A 113 3.88 2.69 4.46
CA ILE A 113 3.67 2.70 3.01
C ILE A 113 4.77 3.53 2.35
N GLY A 114 5.06 4.68 2.92
CA GLY A 114 6.08 5.56 2.39
C GLY A 114 6.08 6.92 3.06
N TYR A 115 6.54 7.93 2.32
CA TYR A 115 6.75 9.26 2.85
C TYR A 115 6.07 10.30 1.97
N ALA A 116 5.39 11.26 2.60
CA ALA A 116 4.70 12.33 1.87
C ALA A 116 5.70 13.30 1.26
N VAL A 117 5.44 13.72 0.02
CA VAL A 117 6.25 14.74 -0.65
C VAL A 117 5.34 15.64 -1.46
N ASP A 118 5.81 16.86 -1.71
CA ASP A 118 5.11 17.84 -2.55
C ASP A 118 3.65 18.02 -2.14
N VAL A 119 3.43 18.11 -0.84
CA VAL A 119 2.10 18.36 -0.30
C VAL A 119 1.75 19.83 -0.54
N SER A 120 0.56 20.06 -1.09
CA SER A 120 0.09 21.42 -1.35
C SER A 120 -1.41 21.53 -1.09
N ILE A 121 -1.84 22.75 -0.86
CA ILE A 121 -3.27 23.06 -0.72
C ILE A 121 -3.76 23.50 -2.09
N ASP A 122 -4.86 22.91 -2.54
CA ASP A 122 -5.42 23.24 -3.85
C ASP A 122 -5.94 24.67 -3.87
N PRO A 123 -6.06 25.28 -5.09
CA PRO A 123 -6.45 26.68 -5.20
C PRO A 123 -7.77 27.05 -4.54
N ASP A 124 -8.67 26.10 -4.38
CA ASP A 124 -9.96 26.33 -3.73
C ASP A 124 -9.86 26.39 -2.21
N HIS A 125 -8.70 26.09 -1.65
CA HIS A 125 -8.43 26.03 -0.21
C HIS A 125 -9.29 25.00 0.54
N LEU A 126 -9.97 24.12 -0.20
CA LEU A 126 -10.84 23.11 0.39
C LEU A 126 -10.20 21.73 0.43
N THR A 127 -9.27 21.49 -0.47
CA THR A 127 -8.63 20.19 -0.59
C THR A 127 -7.12 20.32 -0.59
N GLN A 128 -6.48 19.22 -0.28
CA GLN A 128 -5.03 19.10 -0.37
C GLN A 128 -4.69 18.01 -1.36
N SER A 129 -3.53 18.11 -1.95
CA SER A 129 -2.99 17.05 -2.78
C SER A 129 -1.52 16.85 -2.43
N GLY A 130 -1.01 15.69 -2.77
CA GLY A 130 0.37 15.37 -2.49
C GLY A 130 0.74 14.06 -3.13
N TYR A 131 1.97 13.67 -2.91
CA TYR A 131 2.51 12.44 -3.48
C TYR A 131 3.19 11.66 -2.38
N LEU A 132 3.41 10.38 -2.64
CA LEU A 132 4.06 9.47 -1.72
C LEU A 132 5.25 8.84 -2.42
N ILE A 133 6.39 8.83 -1.73
CA ILE A 133 7.53 8.01 -2.16
C ILE A 133 7.40 6.69 -1.41
N PRO A 134 7.18 5.56 -2.11
CA PRO A 134 7.05 4.26 -1.44
C PRO A 134 8.30 3.88 -0.68
N ALA A 135 8.12 3.24 0.47
CA ALA A 135 9.24 2.72 1.26
C ALA A 135 9.82 1.45 0.62
N ALA A 136 8.97 0.61 0.03
CA ALA A 136 9.44 -0.57 -0.67
C ALA A 136 10.04 -0.18 -2.02
N ASP A 137 11.11 -0.86 -2.39
CA ASP A 137 11.79 -0.61 -3.66
C ASP A 137 11.28 -1.58 -4.72
N PHE A 138 10.29 -1.14 -5.48
CA PHE A 138 9.64 -2.00 -6.47
C PHE A 138 10.54 -2.33 -7.66
N ASP A 139 11.58 -1.54 -7.87
CA ASP A 139 12.51 -1.82 -8.95
C ASP A 139 13.46 -2.96 -8.61
N ASN A 140 13.63 -3.25 -7.33
CA ASN A 140 14.60 -4.24 -6.85
C ASN A 140 14.00 -5.24 -5.87
N LEU A 141 12.71 -5.56 -6.02
CA LEU A 141 12.10 -6.56 -5.15
C LEU A 141 12.73 -7.92 -5.41
N GLN A 142 13.31 -8.50 -4.39
CA GLN A 142 13.92 -9.83 -4.46
C GLN A 142 13.19 -10.81 -3.56
N GLU A 143 12.95 -10.40 -2.32
CA GLU A 143 12.24 -11.22 -1.36
C GLU A 143 11.08 -10.41 -0.80
N VAL A 144 9.96 -11.06 -0.64
CA VAL A 144 8.80 -10.46 0.01
C VAL A 144 8.40 -11.33 1.19
N LEU A 145 7.81 -10.69 2.19
CA LEU A 145 7.27 -11.39 3.35
C LEU A 145 5.76 -11.29 3.30
N ILE A 146 5.10 -12.38 3.57
CA ILE A 146 3.65 -12.43 3.62
C ILE A 146 3.24 -12.40 5.09
N LEU A 147 2.41 -11.42 5.44
CA LEU A 147 1.87 -11.34 6.79
C LEU A 147 0.67 -12.27 6.84
N THR A 148 0.75 -13.28 7.70
CA THR A 148 -0.26 -14.33 7.72
C THR A 148 -1.52 -13.97 8.49
N ASP A 149 -1.51 -12.88 9.23
CA ASP A 149 -2.72 -12.38 9.87
C ASP A 149 -3.61 -11.70 8.84
N LEU A 150 -4.91 -11.85 8.99
CA LEU A 150 -5.88 -11.17 8.13
C LEU A 150 -6.54 -10.05 8.92
N LYS A 151 -6.81 -8.94 8.26
CA LYS A 151 -7.44 -7.78 8.90
C LYS A 151 -8.79 -8.13 9.51
N ASN A 152 -9.54 -8.99 8.85
CA ASN A 152 -10.90 -9.35 9.27
C ASN A 152 -10.94 -10.61 10.14
N SER A 153 -9.79 -11.13 10.58
CA SER A 153 -9.77 -12.37 11.37
C SER A 153 -10.48 -12.18 12.72
N ASP A 154 -10.39 -10.99 13.31
CA ASP A 154 -11.05 -10.71 14.59
C ASP A 154 -12.56 -10.79 14.50
N GLU A 155 -13.11 -10.37 13.37
CA GLU A 155 -14.53 -10.44 13.14
C GLU A 155 -15.02 -11.87 13.05
N ALA A 156 -14.18 -12.76 12.51
CA ALA A 156 -14.54 -14.15 12.38
C ALA A 156 -14.62 -14.88 13.72
N VAL A 157 -13.95 -14.37 14.73
CA VAL A 157 -13.92 -14.98 16.05
C VAL A 157 -15.20 -14.68 16.82
N GLU A 158 -15.81 -13.58 16.54
CA GLU A 158 -17.01 -13.17 17.23
C GLU A 158 -18.26 -13.79 16.66
#